data_4663b517500068dd40bfadf0cee035be
#
_entry.id   4663b517500068dd40bfadf0cee035be
#
_cell.length_a   1.000
_cell.length_b   1.000
_cell.length_c   1.000
_cell.angle_alpha   90.00
_cell.angle_beta   90.00
_cell.angle_gamma   90.00
#
_symmetry.space_group_name_H-M   'P 1'
#
loop_
_entity.id
_entity.type
_entity.pdbx_description
1 polymer ?
#
loop_
_entity_poly.entity_id
_entity_poly.type
_entity_poly.pdbx_seq_one_letter_code
_entity_poly.pdbx_strand_id
1 'polypeptide(L)'
;MRQKRSSIDPHECAYAASRRAYVTGLALLLPSLILAGCSTPTRKPTAPSTIGKFKEDTSVGTEGISIAAMGLVGVPYRFGGNTPAGGFDCSGLIVYVYNNAAGVKLPRTVQEMSRVGQNIQNAAPAPGDLVFFNTTGERYSHAGIYVGHGRFVHAPSKGGTVRLDQMTSPYWAARYTEARRIANTKP
;
A
#
# COMPACT_ATOMS: atom_id res chain seq x y z
N MET A 1 43.52 19.08 29.86
CA MET A 1 43.72 18.22 28.68
C MET A 1 43.36 16.80 29.05
N ARG A 2 42.23 16.26 28.57
CA ARG A 2 41.82 14.88 28.83
C ARG A 2 41.22 14.34 27.55
N GLN A 3 41.98 13.50 26.84
CA GLN A 3 41.62 12.84 25.61
C GLN A 3 40.47 11.84 25.85
N LYS A 4 39.40 11.95 25.10
CA LYS A 4 38.30 10.99 25.04
C LYS A 4 38.63 9.94 24.00
N ARG A 5 38.86 8.70 24.43
CA ARG A 5 39.03 7.52 23.57
C ARG A 5 37.67 7.17 22.95
N SER A 6 37.64 7.09 21.64
CA SER A 6 36.53 6.49 20.89
C SER A 6 36.65 4.96 20.97
N SER A 7 35.64 4.33 21.47
CA SER A 7 35.45 2.87 21.41
C SER A 7 34.92 2.50 20.03
N ILE A 8 35.67 1.70 19.32
CA ILE A 8 35.29 1.07 18.04
C ILE A 8 34.50 -0.18 18.36
N ASP A 9 33.30 -0.30 17.81
CA ASP A 9 32.43 -1.48 17.93
C ASP A 9 32.99 -2.68 17.16
N PRO A 10 33.00 -3.92 17.75
CA PRO A 10 33.64 -5.08 17.16
C PRO A 10 32.73 -5.96 16.26
N HIS A 11 31.74 -5.42 15.58
CA HIS A 11 30.84 -6.23 14.74
C HIS A 11 30.98 -6.04 13.23
N GLU A 12 32.09 -5.46 12.77
CA GLU A 12 32.35 -5.27 11.35
C GLU A 12 33.53 -6.08 10.87
N CYS A 13 33.44 -7.42 10.95
CA CYS A 13 34.36 -8.32 10.28
C CYS A 13 33.78 -9.73 10.21
N ALA A 14 33.00 -10.05 9.18
CA ALA A 14 32.87 -11.42 8.66
C ALA A 14 31.96 -11.48 7.41
N TYR A 15 32.43 -10.95 6.28
CA TYR A 15 31.86 -11.39 5.00
C TYR A 15 32.89 -11.17 3.89
N ALA A 16 33.95 -12.00 3.88
CA ALA A 16 34.78 -12.19 2.69
C ALA A 16 35.43 -13.59 2.72
N ALA A 17 35.29 -14.27 1.63
CA ALA A 17 36.03 -15.48 1.24
C ALA A 17 35.29 -16.82 1.36
N SER A 18 34.70 -17.26 0.25
CA SER A 18 34.96 -18.60 -0.30
C SER A 18 34.56 -18.68 -1.76
N ARG A 19 35.49 -18.32 -2.64
CA ARG A 19 35.51 -18.82 -4.01
C ARG A 19 36.50 -20.01 -4.00
N ARG A 20 36.00 -21.20 -4.22
CA ARG A 20 36.83 -22.33 -4.70
C ARG A 20 36.13 -23.01 -5.85
N ALA A 21 36.77 -22.88 -6.99
CA ALA A 21 36.55 -23.58 -8.23
C ALA A 21 36.78 -25.09 -8.05
N TYR A 22 35.92 -25.89 -8.67
CA TYR A 22 36.25 -27.24 -9.09
C TYR A 22 35.89 -27.40 -10.56
N VAL A 23 36.94 -27.41 -11.37
CA VAL A 23 37.00 -27.93 -12.73
C VAL A 23 37.51 -29.35 -12.62
N THR A 24 36.81 -30.31 -13.13
CA THR A 24 37.34 -31.50 -13.87
C THR A 24 36.20 -32.52 -14.05
N GLY A 25 36.11 -33.06 -15.26
CA GLY A 25 35.58 -34.37 -15.51
C GLY A 25 34.83 -34.53 -16.83
N LEU A 26 35.61 -34.63 -17.89
CA LEU A 26 35.28 -35.12 -19.23
C LEU A 26 34.67 -36.54 -19.19
N ALA A 27 33.48 -36.75 -19.77
CA ALA A 27 33.12 -38.07 -20.33
C ALA A 27 32.03 -37.91 -21.43
N LEU A 28 32.48 -38.08 -22.65
CA LEU A 28 31.70 -38.33 -23.86
C LEU A 28 31.02 -39.69 -23.78
N LEU A 29 29.71 -39.76 -23.89
CA LEU A 29 28.95 -40.91 -24.39
C LEU A 29 27.71 -40.41 -25.09
N LEU A 30 27.70 -40.50 -26.41
CA LEU A 30 26.53 -40.45 -27.26
C LEU A 30 25.84 -41.85 -27.23
N PRO A 31 24.51 -41.89 -27.17
CA PRO A 31 23.80 -42.80 -28.01
C PRO A 31 22.62 -42.18 -28.75
N SER A 32 22.64 -42.43 -30.04
CA SER A 32 21.55 -42.84 -30.91
C SER A 32 20.17 -42.17 -30.80
N LEU A 33 19.91 -41.45 -31.85
CA LEU A 33 18.68 -40.95 -32.39
C LEU A 33 17.59 -42.05 -32.47
N ILE A 34 16.47 -41.82 -31.78
CA ILE A 34 15.18 -42.45 -32.13
C ILE A 34 14.21 -41.30 -32.37
N LEU A 35 13.94 -41.00 -33.64
CA LEU A 35 12.82 -40.16 -34.07
C LEU A 35 11.51 -40.91 -33.85
N ALA A 36 10.84 -40.69 -32.73
CA ALA A 36 9.44 -41.01 -32.59
C ALA A 36 8.63 -39.77 -32.96
N GLY A 37 8.08 -39.75 -34.15
CA GLY A 37 7.15 -38.68 -34.60
C GLY A 37 5.87 -38.72 -33.78
N CYS A 38 5.71 -37.79 -32.85
CA CYS A 38 4.43 -37.52 -32.22
C CYS A 38 3.64 -36.58 -33.11
N SER A 39 2.67 -37.11 -33.81
CA SER A 39 1.60 -36.36 -34.49
C SER A 39 0.80 -35.62 -33.43
N THR A 40 1.02 -34.30 -33.35
CA THR A 40 0.17 -33.42 -32.56
C THR A 40 -1.19 -33.28 -33.23
N PRO A 41 -2.29 -33.58 -32.54
CA PRO A 41 -3.62 -33.32 -33.10
C PRO A 41 -3.79 -31.78 -33.19
N THR A 42 -3.99 -31.31 -34.41
CA THR A 42 -4.33 -29.92 -34.72
C THR A 42 -5.67 -29.59 -34.03
N ARG A 43 -5.60 -28.96 -32.86
CA ARG A 43 -6.77 -28.43 -32.18
C ARG A 43 -7.28 -27.24 -32.96
N LYS A 44 -8.45 -27.41 -33.62
CA LYS A 44 -9.18 -26.29 -34.24
C LYS A 44 -9.27 -25.13 -33.23
N PRO A 45 -9.01 -23.88 -33.64
CA PRO A 45 -9.26 -22.75 -32.77
C PRO A 45 -10.76 -22.67 -32.48
N THR A 46 -11.15 -23.02 -31.28
CA THR A 46 -12.48 -22.73 -30.75
C THR A 46 -12.58 -21.22 -30.64
N ALA A 47 -13.57 -20.64 -31.33
CA ALA A 47 -13.87 -19.21 -31.22
C ALA A 47 -13.95 -18.78 -29.72
N PRO A 48 -13.52 -17.59 -29.36
CA PRO A 48 -13.56 -17.15 -27.99
C PRO A 48 -15.02 -17.14 -27.52
N SER A 49 -15.30 -18.05 -26.59
CA SER A 49 -16.56 -18.08 -25.88
C SER A 49 -16.81 -16.70 -25.30
N THR A 50 -17.97 -16.19 -25.63
CA THR A 50 -18.64 -15.02 -25.05
C THR A 50 -18.00 -14.61 -23.73
N ILE A 51 -17.29 -13.46 -23.73
CA ILE A 51 -16.91 -12.77 -22.52
C ILE A 51 -18.22 -12.54 -21.78
N GLY A 52 -18.44 -13.34 -20.73
CA GLY A 52 -19.54 -13.13 -19.83
C GLY A 52 -19.52 -11.66 -19.43
N LYS A 53 -20.66 -10.99 -19.55
CA LYS A 53 -20.85 -9.63 -19.02
C LYS A 53 -20.33 -9.68 -17.60
N PHE A 54 -19.12 -9.13 -17.37
CA PHE A 54 -18.70 -8.78 -16.03
C PHE A 54 -19.79 -7.84 -15.53
N LYS A 55 -20.55 -8.27 -14.54
CA LYS A 55 -21.31 -7.35 -13.72
C LYS A 55 -20.29 -6.36 -13.25
N GLU A 56 -20.47 -5.10 -13.62
CA GLU A 56 -19.73 -3.96 -13.06
C GLU A 56 -20.11 -3.96 -11.57
N ASP A 57 -19.31 -4.70 -10.79
CA ASP A 57 -19.48 -4.75 -9.36
C ASP A 57 -19.01 -3.40 -8.84
N THR A 58 -19.86 -2.74 -8.13
CA THR A 58 -19.71 -1.38 -7.56
C THR A 58 -18.51 -1.27 -6.59
N SER A 59 -17.70 -2.32 -6.46
CA SER A 59 -16.45 -2.34 -5.69
C SER A 59 -15.30 -1.58 -6.35
N VAL A 60 -15.38 -1.27 -7.64
CA VAL A 60 -14.34 -0.53 -8.39
C VAL A 60 -14.03 0.85 -7.75
N GLY A 61 -15.01 1.46 -7.06
CA GLY A 61 -14.81 2.75 -6.40
C GLY A 61 -13.86 2.71 -5.20
N THR A 62 -13.93 1.69 -4.36
CA THR A 62 -13.13 1.63 -3.11
C THR A 62 -11.72 1.07 -3.36
N GLU A 63 -11.56 0.13 -4.27
CA GLU A 63 -10.25 -0.35 -4.71
C GLU A 63 -9.46 0.76 -5.41
N GLY A 64 -10.10 1.56 -6.26
CA GLY A 64 -9.49 2.71 -6.91
C GLY A 64 -8.94 3.74 -5.91
N ILE A 65 -9.67 3.99 -4.81
CA ILE A 65 -9.23 4.88 -3.72
C ILE A 65 -7.95 4.35 -3.07
N SER A 66 -7.89 3.07 -2.72
CA SER A 66 -6.72 2.47 -2.06
C SER A 66 -5.49 2.44 -2.97
N ILE A 67 -5.67 2.15 -4.25
CA ILE A 67 -4.58 2.16 -5.26
C ILE A 67 -4.06 3.58 -5.46
N ALA A 68 -4.96 4.56 -5.61
CA ALA A 68 -4.58 5.97 -5.75
C ALA A 68 -3.81 6.48 -4.52
N ALA A 69 -4.23 6.10 -3.31
CA ALA A 69 -3.53 6.44 -2.08
C ALA A 69 -2.11 5.86 -2.04
N MET A 70 -1.96 4.59 -2.41
CA MET A 70 -0.65 3.93 -2.47
C MET A 70 0.28 4.57 -3.51
N GLY A 71 -0.24 5.06 -4.62
CA GLY A 71 0.52 5.78 -5.65
C GLY A 71 1.12 7.11 -5.19
N LEU A 72 0.67 7.65 -4.04
CA LEU A 72 1.17 8.89 -3.47
C LEU A 72 2.21 8.70 -2.36
N VAL A 73 2.56 7.46 -2.03
CA VAL A 73 3.61 7.16 -1.05
C VAL A 73 4.93 7.79 -1.50
N GLY A 74 5.61 8.47 -0.57
CA GLY A 74 6.83 9.22 -0.85
C GLY A 74 6.62 10.72 -1.10
N VAL A 75 5.39 11.20 -1.37
CA VAL A 75 5.12 12.64 -1.51
C VAL A 75 5.37 13.35 -0.18
N PRO A 76 6.10 14.49 -0.16
CA PRO A 76 6.42 15.20 1.08
C PRO A 76 5.19 15.64 1.86
N TYR A 77 5.29 15.61 3.19
CA TYR A 77 4.33 16.25 4.06
C TYR A 77 4.44 17.78 3.97
N ARG A 78 3.30 18.43 3.85
CA ARG A 78 3.19 19.89 3.97
C ARG A 78 1.90 20.25 4.72
N PHE A 79 2.01 21.05 5.77
CA PHE A 79 0.85 21.55 6.48
C PHE A 79 -0.05 22.38 5.53
N GLY A 80 -1.34 22.05 5.47
CA GLY A 80 -2.29 22.67 4.53
C GLY A 80 -2.14 22.18 3.08
N GLY A 81 -1.17 21.31 2.77
CA GLY A 81 -0.94 20.76 1.44
C GLY A 81 -2.07 19.83 0.99
N ASN A 82 -2.38 19.85 -0.33
CA ASN A 82 -3.48 19.11 -0.91
C ASN A 82 -3.22 18.67 -2.37
N THR A 83 -1.97 18.71 -2.84
CA THR A 83 -1.58 18.31 -4.19
C THR A 83 -0.27 17.52 -4.17
N PRO A 84 -0.03 16.62 -5.15
CA PRO A 84 1.24 15.90 -5.24
C PRO A 84 2.48 16.82 -5.35
N ALA A 85 2.38 17.89 -6.12
CA ALA A 85 3.48 18.83 -6.30
C ALA A 85 3.72 19.73 -5.08
N GLY A 86 2.64 20.08 -4.36
CA GLY A 86 2.68 20.95 -3.19
C GLY A 86 2.89 20.23 -1.87
N GLY A 87 2.85 18.90 -1.86
CA GLY A 87 2.81 18.08 -0.65
C GLY A 87 1.41 17.93 -0.05
N PHE A 88 1.30 17.09 0.97
CA PHE A 88 0.05 16.77 1.63
C PHE A 88 0.15 16.90 3.15
N ASP A 89 -0.93 17.39 3.78
CA ASP A 89 -1.26 17.02 5.15
C ASP A 89 -2.21 15.80 5.16
N CYS A 90 -2.55 15.27 6.35
CA CYS A 90 -3.37 14.06 6.47
C CYS A 90 -4.74 14.20 5.78
N SER A 91 -5.44 15.28 6.01
CA SER A 91 -6.77 15.52 5.42
C SER A 91 -6.70 15.94 3.96
N GLY A 92 -5.67 16.68 3.55
CA GLY A 92 -5.45 17.04 2.14
C GLY A 92 -5.18 15.85 1.25
N LEU A 93 -4.42 14.87 1.72
CA LEU A 93 -4.23 13.58 1.05
C LEU A 93 -5.58 12.88 0.81
N ILE A 94 -6.39 12.77 1.85
CA ILE A 94 -7.70 12.11 1.79
C ILE A 94 -8.62 12.83 0.80
N VAL A 95 -8.76 14.16 0.90
CA VAL A 95 -9.59 14.95 -0.03
C VAL A 95 -9.14 14.77 -1.47
N TYR A 96 -7.83 14.83 -1.71
CA TYR A 96 -7.27 14.65 -3.05
C TYR A 96 -7.59 13.27 -3.62
N VAL A 97 -7.33 12.21 -2.86
CA VAL A 97 -7.54 10.83 -3.31
C VAL A 97 -9.02 10.57 -3.60
N TYR A 98 -9.93 10.91 -2.68
CA TYR A 98 -11.35 10.67 -2.87
C TYR A 98 -11.95 11.47 -4.04
N ASN A 99 -11.53 12.72 -4.20
CA ASN A 99 -12.00 13.55 -5.32
C ASN A 99 -11.53 13.00 -6.67
N ASN A 100 -10.27 12.57 -6.78
CA ASN A 100 -9.71 12.13 -8.06
C ASN A 100 -10.04 10.68 -8.41
N ALA A 101 -10.10 9.78 -7.42
CA ALA A 101 -10.37 8.37 -7.67
C ALA A 101 -11.86 8.02 -7.69
N ALA A 102 -12.71 8.77 -6.96
CA ALA A 102 -14.11 8.44 -6.78
C ALA A 102 -15.08 9.61 -7.09
N GLY A 103 -14.56 10.82 -7.37
CA GLY A 103 -15.41 12.01 -7.57
C GLY A 103 -16.11 12.49 -6.30
N VAL A 104 -15.70 11.99 -5.13
CA VAL A 104 -16.33 12.28 -3.83
C VAL A 104 -15.66 13.50 -3.19
N LYS A 105 -16.45 14.53 -2.90
CA LYS A 105 -15.99 15.71 -2.17
C LYS A 105 -16.12 15.50 -0.67
N LEU A 106 -15.01 15.49 0.04
CA LEU A 106 -14.96 15.39 1.50
C LEU A 106 -14.65 16.74 2.15
N PRO A 107 -15.06 16.95 3.42
CA PRO A 107 -14.67 18.10 4.21
C PRO A 107 -13.15 18.21 4.34
N ARG A 108 -12.65 19.43 4.63
CA ARG A 108 -11.20 19.68 4.67
C ARG A 108 -10.52 19.26 5.98
N THR A 109 -11.27 19.12 7.06
CA THR A 109 -10.72 18.76 8.38
C THR A 109 -11.03 17.31 8.76
N VAL A 110 -10.10 16.66 9.46
CA VAL A 110 -10.28 15.28 9.96
C VAL A 110 -11.50 15.19 10.86
N GLN A 111 -11.74 16.21 11.69
CA GLN A 111 -12.88 16.25 12.60
C GLN A 111 -14.24 16.30 11.86
N GLU A 112 -14.33 17.04 10.76
CA GLU A 112 -15.53 17.04 9.92
C GLU A 112 -15.70 15.73 9.16
N MET A 113 -14.59 15.14 8.65
CA MET A 113 -14.61 13.83 8.00
C MET A 113 -15.12 12.73 8.93
N SER A 114 -14.88 12.82 10.24
CA SER A 114 -15.40 11.86 11.20
C SER A 114 -16.92 11.89 11.37
N ARG A 115 -17.62 12.86 10.77
CA ARG A 115 -19.09 12.99 10.81
C ARG A 115 -19.75 12.54 9.51
N VAL A 116 -18.98 12.23 8.46
CA VAL A 116 -19.53 11.79 7.18
C VAL A 116 -19.38 10.28 7.00
N GLY A 117 -20.23 9.70 6.18
CA GLY A 117 -20.25 8.27 5.93
C GLY A 117 -20.76 7.43 7.10
N GLN A 118 -20.67 6.13 6.93
CA GLN A 118 -21.12 5.14 7.92
C GLN A 118 -19.98 4.77 8.86
N ASN A 119 -20.23 4.84 10.17
CA ASN A 119 -19.31 4.27 11.16
C ASN A 119 -19.37 2.74 11.09
N ILE A 120 -18.20 2.09 10.96
CA ILE A 120 -18.08 0.64 10.78
C ILE A 120 -17.42 -0.05 11.98
N GLN A 121 -17.66 0.46 13.21
CA GLN A 121 -17.05 -0.05 14.44
C GLN A 121 -17.13 -1.57 14.63
N ASN A 122 -18.20 -2.20 14.14
CA ASN A 122 -18.45 -3.62 14.30
C ASN A 122 -18.04 -4.46 13.08
N ALA A 123 -17.42 -3.85 12.08
CA ALA A 123 -16.95 -4.51 10.88
C ALA A 123 -15.45 -4.24 10.66
N ALA A 124 -14.76 -5.20 10.06
CA ALA A 124 -13.39 -4.96 9.63
C ALA A 124 -13.36 -3.87 8.53
N PRO A 125 -12.41 -2.92 8.56
CA PRO A 125 -12.23 -1.97 7.49
C PRO A 125 -11.95 -2.67 6.15
N ALA A 126 -12.54 -2.17 5.07
CA ALA A 126 -12.25 -2.58 3.70
C ALA A 126 -11.33 -1.56 3.01
N PRO A 127 -10.56 -1.95 1.98
CA PRO A 127 -9.75 -1.01 1.21
C PRO A 127 -10.58 0.20 0.76
N GLY A 128 -10.04 1.40 0.96
CA GLY A 128 -10.74 2.65 0.69
C GLY A 128 -11.47 3.26 1.90
N ASP A 129 -11.68 2.56 3.00
CA ASP A 129 -12.27 3.15 4.19
C ASP A 129 -11.34 4.15 4.86
N LEU A 130 -11.91 5.15 5.54
CA LEU A 130 -11.16 6.08 6.39
C LEU A 130 -10.90 5.47 7.76
N VAL A 131 -9.69 5.62 8.26
CA VAL A 131 -9.30 5.23 9.63
C VAL A 131 -8.84 6.44 10.41
N PHE A 132 -9.30 6.59 11.66
CA PHE A 132 -9.10 7.76 12.49
C PHE A 132 -8.30 7.43 13.75
N PHE A 133 -7.48 8.40 14.17
CA PHE A 133 -6.58 8.25 15.31
C PHE A 133 -6.56 9.50 16.18
N ASN A 134 -6.23 9.30 17.47
CA ASN A 134 -5.90 10.35 18.43
C ASN A 134 -4.38 10.43 18.59
N THR A 135 -3.74 11.39 17.93
CA THR A 135 -2.28 11.57 17.96
C THR A 135 -1.81 12.75 18.81
N THR A 136 -2.73 13.63 19.19
CA THR A 136 -2.40 14.87 19.93
C THR A 136 -3.18 15.03 21.23
N GLY A 137 -3.93 14.03 21.67
CA GLY A 137 -4.89 14.15 22.77
C GLY A 137 -6.31 14.46 22.30
N GLU A 138 -6.45 15.02 21.09
CA GLU A 138 -7.74 15.31 20.46
C GLU A 138 -8.21 14.09 19.68
N ARG A 139 -9.46 13.66 19.95
CA ARG A 139 -10.14 12.64 19.15
C ARG A 139 -10.24 13.14 17.70
N TYR A 140 -9.94 12.33 16.73
CA TYR A 140 -9.91 12.72 15.31
C TYR A 140 -8.85 13.77 14.94
N SER A 141 -7.69 13.73 15.58
CA SER A 141 -6.55 14.60 15.24
C SER A 141 -5.75 14.11 14.04
N HIS A 142 -5.95 12.85 13.63
CA HIS A 142 -5.27 12.26 12.48
C HIS A 142 -6.16 11.25 11.77
N ALA A 143 -5.94 11.10 10.45
CA ALA A 143 -6.65 10.11 9.65
C ALA A 143 -5.78 9.59 8.50
N GLY A 144 -6.18 8.44 7.95
CA GLY A 144 -5.61 7.83 6.77
C GLY A 144 -6.62 7.00 6.00
N ILE A 145 -6.18 6.44 4.88
CA ILE A 145 -6.98 5.57 4.00
C ILE A 145 -6.52 4.13 4.21
N TYR A 146 -7.42 3.27 4.63
CA TYR A 146 -7.13 1.84 4.76
C TYR A 146 -6.93 1.19 3.40
N VAL A 147 -5.89 0.36 3.26
CA VAL A 147 -5.52 -0.27 1.98
C VAL A 147 -5.47 -1.80 2.06
N GLY A 148 -6.04 -2.36 3.11
CA GLY A 148 -6.06 -3.81 3.32
C GLY A 148 -4.91 -4.33 4.18
N HIS A 149 -5.04 -5.58 4.63
CA HIS A 149 -4.02 -6.31 5.41
C HIS A 149 -3.54 -5.57 6.68
N GLY A 150 -4.45 -4.85 7.36
CA GLY A 150 -4.11 -4.08 8.56
C GLY A 150 -3.25 -2.84 8.30
N ARG A 151 -3.15 -2.37 7.04
CA ARG A 151 -2.32 -1.24 6.63
C ARG A 151 -3.13 -0.05 6.17
N PHE A 152 -2.58 1.13 6.33
CA PHE A 152 -3.19 2.37 5.88
C PHE A 152 -2.15 3.36 5.35
N VAL A 153 -2.56 4.20 4.42
CA VAL A 153 -1.74 5.28 3.84
C VAL A 153 -2.14 6.59 4.49
N HIS A 154 -1.17 7.38 4.90
CA HIS A 154 -1.37 8.67 5.54
C HIS A 154 -0.18 9.63 5.34
N ALA A 155 -0.39 10.92 5.62
CA ALA A 155 0.66 11.93 5.69
C ALA A 155 0.89 12.31 7.17
N PRO A 156 1.95 11.81 7.84
CA PRO A 156 2.02 11.78 9.30
C PRO A 156 2.33 13.12 9.96
N SER A 157 3.36 13.86 9.50
CA SER A 157 3.81 15.10 10.16
C SER A 157 4.87 15.82 9.34
N LYS A 158 5.22 17.05 9.77
CA LYS A 158 6.28 17.87 9.18
C LYS A 158 7.61 17.11 9.13
N GLY A 159 8.29 17.20 7.99
CA GLY A 159 9.57 16.52 7.73
C GLY A 159 9.43 15.06 7.28
N GLY A 160 8.21 14.52 7.26
CA GLY A 160 7.93 13.18 6.74
C GLY A 160 7.37 13.22 5.32
N THR A 161 7.00 12.02 4.86
CA THR A 161 6.35 11.82 3.56
C THR A 161 5.04 11.04 3.76
N VAL A 162 4.17 11.04 2.76
CA VAL A 162 3.07 10.07 2.67
C VAL A 162 3.67 8.67 2.77
N ARG A 163 3.12 7.84 3.64
CA ARG A 163 3.67 6.50 3.88
C ARG A 163 2.59 5.48 4.23
N LEU A 164 3.00 4.22 4.16
CA LEU A 164 2.20 3.07 4.53
C LEU A 164 2.61 2.60 5.93
N ASP A 165 1.66 2.57 6.87
CA ASP A 165 1.89 2.10 8.23
C ASP A 165 0.94 0.93 8.59
N GLN A 166 1.34 0.15 9.62
CA GLN A 166 0.55 -0.95 10.18
C GLN A 166 -0.35 -0.43 11.30
N MET A 167 -1.65 -0.65 11.21
CA MET A 167 -2.60 -0.30 12.27
C MET A 167 -2.34 -1.07 13.58
N THR A 168 -1.80 -2.28 13.48
CA THR A 168 -1.48 -3.15 14.61
C THR A 168 -0.18 -2.80 15.32
N SER A 169 0.62 -1.86 14.80
CA SER A 169 1.81 -1.40 15.53
C SER A 169 1.41 -0.76 16.86
N PRO A 170 2.22 -0.88 17.92
CA PRO A 170 1.87 -0.38 19.25
C PRO A 170 1.45 1.10 19.26
N TYR A 171 2.11 1.93 18.45
CA TYR A 171 1.80 3.34 18.34
C TYR A 171 0.39 3.59 17.79
N TRP A 172 0.03 2.95 16.66
CA TRP A 172 -1.23 3.17 15.98
C TRP A 172 -2.38 2.44 16.67
N ALA A 173 -2.16 1.21 17.15
CA ALA A 173 -3.18 0.44 17.87
C ALA A 173 -3.69 1.17 19.11
N ALA A 174 -2.78 1.79 19.90
CA ALA A 174 -3.15 2.54 21.10
C ALA A 174 -3.88 3.86 20.79
N ARG A 175 -3.85 4.35 19.55
CA ARG A 175 -4.41 5.64 19.12
C ARG A 175 -5.60 5.50 18.18
N TYR A 176 -5.92 4.29 17.75
CA TYR A 176 -7.05 4.04 16.88
C TYR A 176 -8.37 4.46 17.55
N THR A 177 -9.21 5.17 16.81
CA THR A 177 -10.48 5.69 17.31
C THR A 177 -11.67 4.98 16.68
N GLU A 178 -11.73 5.00 15.35
CA GLU A 178 -12.81 4.37 14.58
C GLU A 178 -12.45 4.28 13.10
N ALA A 179 -13.27 3.57 12.33
CA ALA A 179 -13.25 3.62 10.88
C ALA A 179 -14.59 4.03 10.30
N ARG A 180 -14.57 4.64 9.12
CA ARG A 180 -15.75 5.07 8.38
C ARG A 180 -15.70 4.68 6.92
N ARG A 181 -16.83 4.19 6.45
CA ARG A 181 -17.07 3.93 5.03
C ARG A 181 -17.78 5.10 4.40
N ILE A 182 -17.13 5.68 3.39
CA ILE A 182 -17.76 6.72 2.59
C ILE A 182 -18.49 6.04 1.44
N ALA A 183 -19.81 6.15 1.43
CA ALA A 183 -20.59 5.63 0.33
C ALA A 183 -20.22 6.37 -0.97
N ASN A 184 -19.97 5.63 -2.04
CA ASN A 184 -19.87 6.20 -3.37
C ASN A 184 -21.29 6.65 -3.78
N THR A 185 -21.64 7.88 -3.47
CA THR A 185 -22.81 8.53 -4.08
C THR A 185 -22.40 9.03 -5.45
N LYS A 186 -22.22 8.11 -6.41
CA LYS A 186 -22.34 8.52 -7.80
C LYS A 186 -23.82 8.71 -8.05
N PRO A 187 -24.25 9.90 -8.51
CA PRO A 187 -25.65 10.11 -8.91
C PRO A 187 -26.04 9.20 -10.06
#